data_f79203c1139fae54657cc1abd05dadbf
#
_entry.id   f79203c1139fae54657cc1abd05dadbf
#
_cell.length_a   1.000
_cell.length_b   1.000
_cell.length_c   1.000
_cell.angle_alpha   90.00
_cell.angle_beta   90.00
_cell.angle_gamma   90.00
#
_symmetry.space_group_name_H-M   'P 1'
#
loop_
_entity.id
_entity.type
_entity.pdbx_description
1 polymer ?
#
loop_
_entity_poly.entity_id
_entity_poly.type
_entity_poly.pdbx_seq_one_letter_code
_entity_poly.pdbx_strand_id
1 'polypeptide(L)'
;MANYVFGIDVGGTSVKCGLFQTDGTLLEKWEIPTRTENGGSEILPDIAKSVKAKMAEKGIAADDVAGVGIDVPGPVNDKGELSIAVNLNWGYKNIVKELSDELGGMAVKAANDANAAALGEMWAGGGKGSKNLVMVTLGTGVGGGIIVDGKIVAGA
;
A
#
# COMPACT_ATOMS: atom_id res chain seq x y z
N MET A 1 -22.28 -6.18 0.31
CA MET A 1 -21.15 -6.26 -0.64
C MET A 1 -20.18 -5.15 -0.27
N ALA A 2 -18.92 -5.46 -0.07
CA ALA A 2 -17.94 -4.44 0.34
C ALA A 2 -17.75 -3.39 -0.76
N ASN A 3 -17.85 -2.11 -0.38
CA ASN A 3 -17.88 -0.97 -1.32
C ASN A 3 -16.62 -0.11 -1.25
N TYR A 4 -15.78 -0.31 -0.22
CA TYR A 4 -14.64 0.55 0.07
C TYR A 4 -13.32 -0.21 0.07
N VAL A 5 -12.25 0.49 -0.29
CA VAL A 5 -10.86 0.03 -0.22
C VAL A 5 -10.00 1.16 0.31
N PHE A 6 -9.04 0.84 1.16
CA PHE A 6 -8.00 1.78 1.56
C PHE A 6 -6.70 1.50 0.81
N GLY A 7 -6.04 2.55 0.33
CA GLY A 7 -4.72 2.50 -0.26
C GLY A 7 -3.72 3.27 0.60
N ILE A 8 -2.58 2.68 0.91
CA ILE A 8 -1.56 3.23 1.80
C ILE A 8 -0.20 3.20 1.09
N ASP A 9 0.41 4.36 0.92
CA ASP A 9 1.78 4.52 0.39
C ASP A 9 2.70 4.98 1.53
N VAL A 10 3.64 4.11 1.92
CA VAL A 10 4.54 4.36 3.04
C VAL A 10 5.84 4.98 2.56
N GLY A 11 5.93 6.29 2.66
CA GLY A 11 7.19 7.02 2.43
C GLY A 11 8.05 7.13 3.68
N GLY A 12 9.30 7.51 3.52
CA GLY A 12 10.25 7.70 4.65
C GLY A 12 9.94 8.91 5.54
N THR A 13 9.12 9.85 5.07
CA THR A 13 8.74 11.08 5.79
C THR A 13 7.26 11.12 6.13
N SER A 14 6.41 10.73 5.18
CA SER A 14 4.96 10.69 5.36
C SER A 14 4.37 9.43 4.76
N VAL A 15 3.28 8.97 5.36
CA VAL A 15 2.41 7.92 4.84
C VAL A 15 1.23 8.61 4.17
N LYS A 16 1.03 8.35 2.89
CA LYS A 16 -0.14 8.82 2.15
C LYS A 16 -1.23 7.77 2.20
N CYS A 17 -2.44 8.21 2.48
CA CYS A 17 -3.59 7.36 2.62
C CYS A 17 -4.69 7.81 1.67
N GLY A 18 -5.41 6.87 1.10
CA GLY A 18 -6.57 7.11 0.25
C GLY A 18 -7.73 6.19 0.60
N LEU A 19 -8.93 6.75 0.58
CA LEU A 19 -10.18 6.00 0.64
C LEU A 19 -10.79 5.98 -0.76
N PHE A 20 -11.08 4.78 -1.25
CA PHE A 20 -11.62 4.56 -2.59
C PHE A 20 -12.90 3.73 -2.54
N GLN A 21 -13.74 3.90 -3.55
CA GLN A 21 -14.73 2.88 -3.91
C GLN A 21 -14.06 1.71 -4.63
N THR A 22 -14.70 0.55 -4.64
CA THR A 22 -14.16 -0.65 -5.30
C THR A 22 -14.05 -0.53 -6.82
N ASP A 23 -14.68 0.48 -7.43
CA ASP A 23 -14.52 0.83 -8.85
C ASP A 23 -13.28 1.70 -9.14
N GLY A 24 -12.55 2.11 -8.10
CA GLY A 24 -11.36 2.95 -8.19
C GLY A 24 -11.60 4.44 -8.00
N THR A 25 -12.84 4.87 -7.77
CA THR A 25 -13.14 6.28 -7.47
C THR A 25 -12.50 6.70 -6.17
N LEU A 26 -11.62 7.69 -6.21
CA LEU A 26 -11.02 8.30 -5.02
C LEU A 26 -12.05 9.17 -4.30
N LEU A 27 -12.36 8.82 -3.04
CA LEU A 27 -13.29 9.58 -2.20
C LEU A 27 -12.57 10.62 -1.35
N GLU A 28 -11.44 10.24 -0.77
CA GLU A 28 -10.64 11.12 0.07
C GLU A 28 -9.19 10.68 0.13
N LYS A 29 -8.27 11.64 0.30
CA LYS A 29 -6.86 11.39 0.56
C LYS A 29 -6.38 12.23 1.73
N TRP A 30 -5.45 11.70 2.52
CA TRP A 30 -4.83 12.38 3.65
C TRP A 30 -3.42 11.83 3.89
N GLU A 31 -2.70 12.45 4.79
CA GLU A 31 -1.35 12.05 5.16
C GLU A 31 -1.21 11.98 6.68
N ILE A 32 -0.32 11.08 7.14
CA ILE A 32 0.17 11.02 8.50
C ILE A 32 1.70 11.00 8.48
N PRO A 33 2.39 11.44 9.54
CA PRO A 33 3.85 11.36 9.60
C PRO A 33 4.31 9.91 9.68
N THR A 34 5.47 9.61 9.07
CA THR A 34 6.14 8.32 9.23
C THR A 34 7.08 8.39 10.44
N ARG A 35 6.73 7.69 11.51
CA ARG A 35 7.56 7.62 12.71
C ARG A 35 8.60 6.50 12.59
N THR A 36 9.79 6.84 12.13
CA THR A 36 10.88 5.87 11.89
C THR A 36 11.72 5.57 13.13
N GLU A 37 11.48 6.24 14.23
CA GLU A 37 12.14 6.02 15.51
C GLU A 37 11.87 4.60 16.03
N ASN A 38 12.75 4.10 16.87
CA ASN A 38 12.64 2.77 17.48
C ASN A 38 12.42 1.64 16.45
N GLY A 39 13.13 1.71 15.32
CA GLY A 39 13.02 0.72 14.26
C GLY A 39 11.67 0.79 13.51
N GLY A 40 11.03 1.97 13.49
CA GLY A 40 9.75 2.17 12.81
C GLY A 40 8.60 1.35 13.39
N SER A 41 8.66 1.02 14.68
CA SER A 41 7.67 0.15 15.36
C SER A 41 6.25 0.72 15.35
N GLU A 42 6.13 2.05 15.29
CA GLU A 42 4.83 2.74 15.35
C GLU A 42 4.17 2.96 13.98
N ILE A 43 4.86 2.67 12.88
CA ILE A 43 4.34 2.97 11.52
C ILE A 43 3.04 2.20 11.25
N LEU A 44 3.04 0.87 11.41
CA LEU A 44 1.82 0.06 11.16
C LEU A 44 0.70 0.34 12.18
N PRO A 45 0.96 0.49 13.49
CA PRO A 45 -0.04 0.94 14.45
C PRO A 45 -0.66 2.30 14.11
N ASP A 46 0.13 3.29 13.69
CA ASP A 46 -0.37 4.61 13.27
C ASP A 46 -1.25 4.51 12.03
N ILE A 47 -0.86 3.71 11.04
CA ILE A 47 -1.67 3.44 9.85
C ILE A 47 -3.01 2.85 10.26
N ALA A 48 -3.00 1.79 11.07
CA ALA A 48 -4.23 1.14 11.52
C ALA A 48 -5.15 2.08 12.30
N LYS A 49 -4.58 2.90 13.19
CA LYS A 49 -5.31 3.93 13.92
C LYS A 49 -5.95 4.96 12.98
N SER A 50 -5.20 5.41 11.97
CA SER A 50 -5.67 6.37 10.98
C SER A 50 -6.82 5.81 10.13
N VAL A 51 -6.69 4.57 9.66
CA VAL A 51 -7.75 3.88 8.89
C VAL A 51 -9.01 3.72 9.74
N LYS A 52 -8.89 3.23 10.97
CA LYS A 52 -10.02 3.08 11.89
C LYS A 52 -10.71 4.41 12.20
N ALA A 53 -9.92 5.48 12.40
CA ALA A 53 -10.46 6.82 12.63
C ALA A 53 -11.25 7.32 11.41
N LYS A 54 -10.74 7.09 10.19
CA LYS A 54 -11.43 7.44 8.95
C LYS A 54 -12.71 6.64 8.75
N MET A 55 -12.71 5.36 9.05
CA MET A 55 -13.92 4.53 9.03
C MET A 55 -14.98 5.07 9.99
N ALA A 56 -14.60 5.42 11.22
CA ALA A 56 -15.50 6.00 12.20
C ALA A 56 -16.06 7.36 11.76
N GLU A 57 -15.21 8.24 11.23
CA GLU A 57 -15.60 9.56 10.69
C GLU A 57 -16.65 9.42 9.57
N LYS A 58 -16.51 8.44 8.70
CA LYS A 58 -17.39 8.22 7.54
C LYS A 58 -18.55 7.26 7.81
N GLY A 59 -18.63 6.66 8.99
CA GLY A 59 -19.66 5.66 9.32
C GLY A 59 -19.51 4.37 8.50
N ILE A 60 -18.28 3.99 8.14
CA ILE A 60 -17.98 2.79 7.36
C ILE A 60 -17.79 1.62 8.32
N ALA A 61 -18.58 0.55 8.15
CA ALA A 61 -18.43 -0.68 8.90
C ALA A 61 -17.30 -1.54 8.32
N ALA A 62 -16.69 -2.41 9.14
CA ALA A 62 -15.62 -3.30 8.69
C ALA A 62 -16.04 -4.21 7.53
N ASP A 63 -17.26 -4.71 7.54
CA ASP A 63 -17.82 -5.56 6.48
C ASP A 63 -18.04 -4.83 5.15
N ASP A 64 -18.04 -3.49 5.16
CA ASP A 64 -18.13 -2.67 3.96
C ASP A 64 -16.78 -2.41 3.31
N VAL A 65 -15.67 -2.80 3.95
CA VAL A 65 -14.30 -2.65 3.45
C VAL A 65 -13.84 -3.96 2.81
N ALA A 66 -13.54 -3.92 1.51
CA ALA A 66 -13.03 -5.08 0.79
C ALA A 66 -11.59 -5.43 1.20
N GLY A 67 -10.82 -4.44 1.63
CA GLY A 67 -9.45 -4.63 2.11
C GLY A 67 -8.62 -3.35 2.09
N VAL A 68 -7.37 -3.51 2.48
CA VAL A 68 -6.34 -2.48 2.50
C VAL A 68 -5.17 -2.90 1.62
N GLY A 69 -4.80 -2.05 0.66
CA GLY A 69 -3.56 -2.17 -0.09
C GLY A 69 -2.50 -1.29 0.55
N ILE A 70 -1.30 -1.82 0.76
CA ILE A 70 -0.17 -1.06 1.29
C ILE A 70 1.06 -1.26 0.41
N ASP A 71 1.74 -0.18 0.06
CA ASP A 71 3.05 -0.27 -0.57
C ASP A 71 4.14 0.33 0.31
N VAL A 72 5.36 -0.16 0.12
CA VAL A 72 6.52 0.17 0.93
C VAL A 72 7.78 0.26 0.07
N PRO A 73 8.79 1.07 0.48
CA PRO A 73 10.04 1.23 -0.24
C PRO A 73 11.01 0.06 0.05
N GLY A 74 10.64 -1.14 -0.37
CA GLY A 74 11.45 -2.34 -0.19
C GLY A 74 10.87 -3.55 -0.93
N PRO A 75 11.65 -4.63 -1.05
CA PRO A 75 11.19 -5.85 -1.70
C PRO A 75 10.17 -6.58 -0.80
N VAL A 76 9.01 -6.87 -1.37
CA VAL A 76 7.91 -7.59 -0.71
C VAL A 76 7.59 -8.84 -1.53
N ASN A 77 7.54 -9.98 -0.89
CA ASN A 77 7.17 -11.25 -1.51
C ASN A 77 5.64 -11.48 -1.52
N ASP A 78 5.20 -12.56 -2.17
CA ASP A 78 3.78 -12.90 -2.31
C ASP A 78 3.05 -13.17 -0.97
N LYS A 79 3.81 -13.42 0.10
CA LYS A 79 3.26 -13.61 1.45
C LYS A 79 3.13 -12.29 2.23
N GLY A 80 3.52 -11.17 1.63
CA GLY A 80 3.51 -9.87 2.29
C GLY A 80 4.68 -9.67 3.26
N GLU A 81 5.76 -10.41 3.07
CA GLU A 81 6.97 -10.32 3.87
C GLU A 81 7.96 -9.38 3.20
N LEU A 82 8.42 -8.41 3.96
CA LEU A 82 9.48 -7.47 3.61
C LEU A 82 10.81 -8.00 4.14
N SER A 83 11.86 -8.00 3.33
CA SER A 83 13.20 -8.36 3.79
C SER A 83 13.88 -7.19 4.52
N ILE A 84 13.81 -5.99 3.94
CA ILE A 84 14.38 -4.77 4.52
C ILE A 84 13.77 -3.52 3.87
N ALA A 85 13.56 -2.46 4.66
CA ALA A 85 13.27 -1.11 4.19
C ALA A 85 14.09 -0.10 4.98
N VAL A 86 15.25 0.26 4.46
CA VAL A 86 16.23 1.11 5.14
C VAL A 86 15.65 2.47 5.53
N ASN A 87 14.87 3.08 4.64
CA ASN A 87 14.25 4.39 4.87
C ASN A 87 13.19 4.39 5.98
N LEU A 88 12.72 3.20 6.38
CA LEU A 88 11.74 3.03 7.47
C LEU A 88 12.39 2.49 8.74
N ASN A 89 13.69 2.24 8.73
CA ASN A 89 14.42 1.51 9.77
C ASN A 89 13.85 0.10 10.02
N TRP A 90 13.22 -0.50 9.02
CA TRP A 90 12.68 -1.86 9.11
C TRP A 90 13.68 -2.91 8.64
N GLY A 91 13.90 -3.92 9.47
CA GLY A 91 14.42 -5.23 9.06
C GLY A 91 13.30 -6.11 8.51
N TYR A 92 13.50 -7.44 8.59
CA TYR A 92 12.45 -8.39 8.20
C TYR A 92 11.15 -8.14 8.95
N LYS A 93 10.04 -8.16 8.20
CA LYS A 93 8.70 -7.89 8.75
C LYS A 93 7.62 -8.53 7.86
N ASN A 94 6.63 -9.19 8.47
CA ASN A 94 5.43 -9.60 7.75
C ASN A 94 4.37 -8.48 7.84
N ILE A 95 4.38 -7.60 6.85
CA ILE A 95 3.52 -6.41 6.80
C ILE A 95 2.05 -6.79 6.76
N VAL A 96 1.70 -7.78 5.92
CA VAL A 96 0.32 -8.22 5.74
C VAL A 96 -0.25 -8.73 7.06
N LYS A 97 0.48 -9.61 7.73
CA LYS A 97 0.02 -10.17 9.00
C LYS A 97 -0.10 -9.10 10.08
N GLU A 98 0.94 -8.30 10.28
CA GLU A 98 0.96 -7.30 11.35
C GLU A 98 -0.12 -6.24 11.17
N LEU A 99 -0.28 -5.71 9.95
CA LEU A 99 -1.31 -4.70 9.67
C LEU A 99 -2.73 -5.30 9.75
N SER A 100 -2.92 -6.53 9.28
CA SER A 100 -4.22 -7.23 9.41
C SER A 100 -4.59 -7.43 10.89
N ASP A 101 -3.65 -7.85 11.73
CA ASP A 101 -3.86 -8.01 13.17
C ASP A 101 -4.25 -6.67 13.81
N GLU A 102 -3.55 -5.59 13.49
CA GLU A 102 -3.87 -4.23 13.96
C GLU A 102 -5.25 -3.74 13.47
N LEU A 103 -5.71 -4.20 12.32
CA LEU A 103 -7.01 -3.84 11.74
C LEU A 103 -8.15 -4.82 12.12
N GLY A 104 -7.90 -5.74 13.05
CA GLY A 104 -8.92 -6.67 13.53
C GLY A 104 -9.25 -7.80 12.55
N GLY A 105 -8.27 -8.21 11.73
CA GLY A 105 -8.41 -9.30 10.75
C GLY A 105 -8.85 -8.87 9.36
N MET A 106 -8.86 -7.56 9.08
CA MET A 106 -9.18 -7.04 7.74
C MET A 106 -8.17 -7.54 6.70
N ALA A 107 -8.65 -7.84 5.49
CA ALA A 107 -7.80 -8.29 4.40
C ALA A 107 -6.76 -7.22 4.01
N VAL A 108 -5.49 -7.60 3.96
CA VAL A 108 -4.38 -6.72 3.59
C VAL A 108 -3.59 -7.34 2.44
N LYS A 109 -3.16 -6.52 1.49
CA LYS A 109 -2.18 -6.88 0.46
C LYS A 109 -1.04 -5.86 0.47
N ALA A 110 0.19 -6.35 0.37
CA ALA A 110 1.38 -5.51 0.34
C ALA A 110 2.14 -5.67 -0.98
N ALA A 111 2.80 -4.59 -1.42
CA ALA A 111 3.63 -4.56 -2.61
C ALA A 111 4.84 -3.63 -2.40
N ASN A 112 5.84 -3.76 -3.28
CA ASN A 112 6.83 -2.72 -3.45
C ASN A 112 6.18 -1.46 -4.08
N ASP A 113 6.64 -0.27 -3.70
CA ASP A 113 6.09 1.02 -4.14
C ASP A 113 6.11 1.20 -5.67
N ALA A 114 7.21 0.88 -6.34
CA ALA A 114 7.30 0.98 -7.80
C ALA A 114 6.39 -0.04 -8.51
N ASN A 115 6.24 -1.23 -7.96
CA ASN A 115 5.32 -2.24 -8.46
C ASN A 115 3.86 -1.80 -8.30
N ALA A 116 3.50 -1.24 -7.14
CA ALA A 116 2.16 -0.70 -6.89
C ALA A 116 1.84 0.46 -7.84
N ALA A 117 2.80 1.37 -8.07
CA ALA A 117 2.66 2.47 -9.02
C ALA A 117 2.43 1.97 -10.45
N ALA A 118 3.19 0.97 -10.90
CA ALA A 118 3.01 0.38 -12.24
C ALA A 118 1.62 -0.25 -12.42
N LEU A 119 1.12 -0.96 -11.39
CA LEU A 119 -0.23 -1.51 -11.40
C LEU A 119 -1.30 -0.41 -11.45
N GLY A 120 -1.11 0.67 -10.70
CA GLY A 120 -2.00 1.83 -10.71
C GLY A 120 -2.07 2.50 -12.08
N GLU A 121 -0.93 2.68 -12.75
CA GLU A 121 -0.84 3.24 -14.10
C GLU A 121 -1.50 2.33 -15.15
N MET A 122 -1.33 1.02 -15.03
CA MET A 122 -2.01 0.07 -15.92
C MET A 122 -3.53 0.08 -15.71
N TRP A 123 -4.00 0.21 -14.48
CA TRP A 123 -5.43 0.13 -14.17
C TRP A 123 -6.18 1.43 -14.47
N ALA A 124 -5.64 2.58 -14.06
CA ALA A 124 -6.35 3.86 -14.09
C ALA A 124 -5.54 5.02 -14.69
N GLY A 125 -4.26 4.83 -15.03
CA GLY A 125 -3.37 5.86 -15.53
C GLY A 125 -3.06 5.75 -17.02
N GLY A 126 -1.85 6.18 -17.38
CA GLY A 126 -1.36 6.23 -18.77
C GLY A 126 -1.21 4.88 -19.45
N GLY A 127 -1.13 3.79 -18.68
CA GLY A 127 -1.07 2.41 -19.17
C GLY A 127 -2.43 1.72 -19.34
N LYS A 128 -3.53 2.42 -19.13
CA LYS A 128 -4.88 1.83 -19.17
C LYS A 128 -5.17 1.16 -20.52
N GLY A 129 -5.58 -0.11 -20.44
CA GLY A 129 -5.85 -0.94 -21.61
C GLY A 129 -4.63 -1.73 -22.12
N SER A 130 -3.45 -1.46 -21.63
CA SER A 130 -2.23 -2.23 -21.93
C SER A 130 -2.13 -3.46 -21.03
N LYS A 131 -1.62 -4.57 -21.56
CA LYS A 131 -1.30 -5.78 -20.79
C LYS A 131 0.19 -5.88 -20.48
N ASN A 132 1.01 -5.13 -21.18
CA ASN A 132 2.46 -5.10 -21.03
C ASN A 132 2.90 -3.65 -20.81
N LEU A 133 3.61 -3.40 -19.72
CA LEU A 133 4.01 -2.06 -19.31
C LEU A 133 5.33 -2.13 -18.56
N VAL A 134 6.21 -1.18 -18.85
CA VAL A 134 7.38 -0.87 -18.02
C VAL A 134 7.21 0.55 -17.51
N MET A 135 7.24 0.69 -16.20
CA MET A 135 7.25 1.98 -15.52
C MET A 135 8.61 2.22 -14.87
N VAL A 136 9.14 3.40 -15.05
CA VAL A 136 10.39 3.84 -14.40
C VAL A 136 10.08 5.07 -13.56
N THR A 137 10.44 5.02 -12.29
CA THR A 137 10.33 6.15 -11.37
C THR A 137 11.70 6.77 -11.15
N LEU A 138 11.80 8.08 -11.30
CA LEU A 138 13.01 8.88 -11.09
C LEU A 138 12.75 9.85 -9.93
N GLY A 139 13.45 9.64 -8.82
CA GLY A 139 13.33 10.45 -7.61
C GLY A 139 14.65 10.45 -6.86
N THR A 140 14.67 10.32 -5.54
CA THR A 140 15.88 10.11 -4.73
C THR A 140 16.70 8.92 -5.22
N GLY A 141 16.01 7.90 -5.74
CA GLY A 141 16.58 6.74 -6.43
C GLY A 141 15.83 6.46 -7.74
N VAL A 142 16.17 5.36 -8.36
CA VAL A 142 15.48 4.83 -9.55
C VAL A 142 14.70 3.59 -9.13
N GLY A 143 13.40 3.61 -9.38
CA GLY A 143 12.53 2.45 -9.21
C GLY A 143 11.95 1.98 -10.55
N GLY A 144 11.46 0.76 -10.60
CA GLY A 144 10.81 0.24 -11.79
C GLY A 144 9.77 -0.84 -11.47
N GLY A 145 8.70 -0.84 -12.24
CA GLY A 145 7.68 -1.88 -12.24
C GLY A 145 7.51 -2.44 -13.65
N ILE A 146 7.48 -3.75 -13.77
CA ILE A 146 7.33 -4.46 -15.05
C ILE A 146 6.05 -5.28 -14.99
N ILE A 147 5.18 -5.12 -15.96
CA ILE A 147 3.95 -5.87 -16.11
C ILE A 147 4.01 -6.64 -17.42
N VAL A 148 3.73 -7.94 -17.38
CA VAL A 148 3.64 -8.83 -18.54
C VAL A 148 2.32 -9.60 -18.45
N ASP A 149 1.57 -9.57 -19.55
CA ASP A 149 0.25 -10.21 -19.65
C ASP A 149 -0.71 -9.82 -18.50
N GLY A 150 -0.65 -8.54 -18.08
CA GLY A 150 -1.48 -7.99 -17.02
C GLY A 150 -1.05 -8.37 -15.60
N LYS A 151 0.12 -8.98 -15.43
CA LYS A 151 0.66 -9.41 -14.14
C LYS A 151 1.99 -8.72 -13.86
N ILE A 152 2.16 -8.28 -12.59
CA ILE A 152 3.43 -7.71 -12.14
C ILE A 152 4.51 -8.79 -12.11
N VAL A 153 5.69 -8.45 -12.57
CA VAL A 153 6.90 -9.28 -12.44
C VAL A 153 7.58 -8.86 -11.14
N ALA A 154 7.34 -9.62 -10.08
CA ALA A 154 7.82 -9.26 -8.74
C ALA A 154 9.28 -9.67 -8.48
N GLY A 155 9.88 -10.46 -9.37
CA GLY A 155 11.20 -11.06 -9.14
C GLY A 155 11.12 -12.36 -8.31
N ALA A 156 12.28 -12.95 -8.05
CA ALA A 156 12.42 -14.17 -7.26
C ALA A 156 12.73 -13.86 -5.80
#